data_a285c2d6cfb5a89adaf6b327a6d9bb5f
#
_entry.id   a285c2d6cfb5a89adaf6b327a6d9bb5f
#
_cell.length_a   1.000
_cell.length_b   1.000
_cell.length_c   1.000
_cell.angle_alpha   90.00
_cell.angle_beta   90.00
_cell.angle_gamma   90.00
#
_symmetry.space_group_name_H-M   'P 1'
#
loop_
_entity.id
_entity.type
_entity.pdbx_description
1 polymer ?
#
loop_
_entity_poly.entity_id
_entity_poly.type
_entity_poly.pdbx_seq_one_letter_code
_entity_poly.pdbx_strand_id
1 'polypeptide(L)'
;VTPDIEDEHDHHHDRALGEVDAMLARTGWHVSEHAPARRSAVSVLARMHRLGQDRFTDNLDDYARAAERIAETDLAPIADLHGREERAEAVLVGGVLGDALLAALRRMAQESFSAKHFPPTMHRESP
;
A
#
# COMPACT_ATOMS: atom_id res chain seq x y z
N VAL A 1 -30.48 17.36 -6.26
CA VAL A 1 -29.83 17.64 -5.00
C VAL A 1 -29.01 16.43 -4.59
N THR A 2 -27.75 16.65 -4.34
CA THR A 2 -26.84 15.56 -4.03
C THR A 2 -26.08 15.74 -2.72
N PRO A 3 -26.65 16.38 -1.68
CA PRO A 3 -25.94 16.53 -0.41
C PRO A 3 -25.60 15.20 0.26
N ASP A 4 -26.46 14.20 0.07
CA ASP A 4 -26.24 12.89 0.68
C ASP A 4 -25.02 12.18 0.09
N ILE A 5 -24.80 12.32 -1.22
CA ILE A 5 -23.65 11.71 -1.89
C ILE A 5 -22.37 12.41 -1.47
N GLU A 6 -22.40 13.73 -1.37
CA GLU A 6 -21.26 14.51 -0.92
C GLU A 6 -20.91 14.21 0.53
N ASP A 7 -21.91 14.12 1.39
CA ASP A 7 -21.73 13.80 2.81
C ASP A 7 -21.14 12.41 2.97
N GLU A 8 -21.62 11.46 2.18
CA GLU A 8 -21.12 10.10 2.20
C GLU A 8 -19.68 10.02 1.73
N HIS A 9 -19.35 10.80 0.70
CA HIS A 9 -17.98 10.90 0.19
C HIS A 9 -17.05 11.49 1.25
N ASP A 10 -17.47 12.57 1.89
CA ASP A 10 -16.70 13.24 2.94
C ASP A 10 -16.51 12.32 4.14
N HIS A 11 -17.54 11.55 4.50
CA HIS A 11 -17.46 10.59 5.58
C HIS A 11 -16.38 9.53 5.33
N HIS A 12 -16.34 8.97 4.14
CA HIS A 12 -15.34 7.97 3.79
C HIS A 12 -13.93 8.57 3.78
N HIS A 13 -13.81 9.78 3.27
CA HIS A 13 -12.54 10.51 3.27
C HIS A 13 -12.06 10.77 4.70
N ASP A 14 -12.93 11.29 5.55
CA ASP A 14 -12.58 11.60 6.93
C ASP A 14 -12.18 10.35 7.71
N ARG A 15 -12.88 9.26 7.48
CA ARG A 15 -12.56 7.99 8.08
C ARG A 15 -11.17 7.51 7.67
N ALA A 16 -10.89 7.57 6.37
CA ALA A 16 -9.59 7.17 5.83
C ALA A 16 -8.47 8.06 6.37
N LEU A 17 -8.71 9.36 6.46
CA LEU A 17 -7.75 10.31 7.01
C LEU A 17 -7.41 9.94 8.46
N GLY A 18 -8.41 9.63 9.26
CA GLY A 18 -8.20 9.21 10.64
C GLY A 18 -7.41 7.92 10.75
N GLU A 19 -7.66 6.97 9.85
CA GLU A 19 -6.94 5.70 9.82
C GLU A 19 -5.47 5.89 9.48
N VAL A 20 -5.18 6.74 8.51
CA VAL A 20 -3.79 7.04 8.14
C VAL A 20 -3.08 7.75 9.29
N ASP A 21 -3.73 8.74 9.90
CA ASP A 21 -3.14 9.47 11.04
C ASP A 21 -2.86 8.53 12.21
N ALA A 22 -3.78 7.64 12.51
CA ALA A 22 -3.60 6.66 13.59
C ALA A 22 -2.46 5.70 13.28
N MET A 23 -2.36 5.25 12.04
CA MET A 23 -1.27 4.38 11.61
C MET A 23 0.07 5.08 11.72
N LEU A 24 0.16 6.34 11.28
CA LEU A 24 1.38 7.13 11.41
C LEU A 24 1.80 7.31 12.87
N ALA A 25 0.83 7.51 13.75
CA ALA A 25 1.09 7.62 15.18
C ALA A 25 1.64 6.31 15.75
N ARG A 26 1.08 5.18 15.33
CA ARG A 26 1.52 3.86 15.81
C ARG A 26 2.90 3.47 15.28
N THR A 27 3.20 3.79 14.02
CA THR A 27 4.49 3.45 13.40
C THR A 27 5.60 4.40 13.80
N GLY A 28 5.26 5.63 14.13
CA GLY A 28 6.25 6.68 14.37
C GLY A 28 6.92 7.20 13.11
N TRP A 29 6.35 6.91 11.94
CA TRP A 29 6.91 7.38 10.68
C TRP A 29 6.83 8.90 10.56
N HIS A 30 7.92 9.49 10.08
CA HIS A 30 7.98 10.93 9.82
C HIS A 30 7.53 11.21 8.38
N VAL A 31 6.26 11.53 8.22
CA VAL A 31 5.67 11.80 6.92
C VAL A 31 5.07 13.19 6.92
N SER A 32 5.43 14.00 5.92
CA SER A 32 4.90 15.34 5.77
C SER A 32 3.38 15.32 5.60
N GLU A 33 2.73 16.30 6.21
CA GLU A 33 1.28 16.47 6.09
C GLU A 33 0.82 16.58 4.64
N HIS A 34 1.66 17.14 3.78
CA HIS A 34 1.34 17.35 2.37
C HIS A 34 2.02 16.33 1.44
N ALA A 35 2.57 15.26 1.98
CA ALA A 35 3.23 14.26 1.17
C ALA A 35 2.25 13.63 0.17
N PRO A 36 2.61 13.52 -1.11
CA PRO A 36 1.75 12.87 -2.10
C PRO A 36 1.37 11.44 -1.73
N ALA A 37 2.30 10.69 -1.16
CA ALA A 37 2.04 9.31 -0.74
C ALA A 37 0.97 9.24 0.35
N ARG A 38 0.97 10.21 1.27
CA ARG A 38 -0.04 10.27 2.33
C ARG A 38 -1.42 10.51 1.72
N ARG A 39 -1.52 11.44 0.79
CA ARG A 39 -2.78 11.72 0.11
C ARG A 39 -3.27 10.52 -0.69
N SER A 40 -2.34 9.82 -1.34
CA SER A 40 -2.67 8.61 -2.10
C SER A 40 -3.23 7.52 -1.17
N ALA A 41 -2.61 7.32 -0.02
CA ALA A 41 -3.09 6.33 0.94
C ALA A 41 -4.51 6.65 1.42
N VAL A 42 -4.76 7.91 1.77
CA VAL A 42 -6.09 8.35 2.19
C VAL A 42 -7.11 8.11 1.08
N SER A 43 -6.77 8.48 -0.15
CA SER A 43 -7.67 8.32 -1.30
C SER A 43 -8.01 6.85 -1.57
N VAL A 44 -7.02 5.97 -1.50
CA VAL A 44 -7.23 4.54 -1.72
C VAL A 44 -8.10 3.93 -0.62
N LEU A 45 -7.81 4.25 0.64
CA LEU A 45 -8.60 3.74 1.75
C LEU A 45 -10.05 4.23 1.70
N ALA A 46 -10.24 5.50 1.35
CA ALA A 46 -11.59 6.06 1.18
C ALA A 46 -12.36 5.29 0.10
N ARG A 47 -11.68 4.96 -1.00
CA ARG A 47 -12.29 4.18 -2.07
C ARG A 47 -12.64 2.77 -1.62
N MET A 48 -11.79 2.14 -0.85
CA MET A 48 -12.06 0.82 -0.28
C MET A 48 -13.30 0.84 0.61
N HIS A 49 -13.43 1.86 1.46
CA HIS A 49 -14.62 2.03 2.31
C HIS A 49 -15.87 2.25 1.47
N ARG A 50 -15.76 3.08 0.44
CA ARG A 50 -16.89 3.38 -0.44
C ARG A 50 -17.40 2.12 -1.15
N LEU A 51 -16.47 1.21 -1.47
CA LEU A 51 -16.82 -0.06 -2.12
C LEU A 51 -17.21 -1.16 -1.13
N GLY A 52 -17.28 -0.84 0.16
CA GLY A 52 -17.62 -1.82 1.19
C GLY A 52 -16.55 -2.87 1.42
N GLN A 53 -15.29 -2.54 1.13
CA GLN A 53 -14.17 -3.47 1.24
C GLN A 53 -13.32 -3.18 2.47
N ASP A 54 -13.96 -3.01 3.62
CA ASP A 54 -13.28 -2.67 4.88
C ASP A 54 -12.27 -3.72 5.32
N ARG A 55 -12.42 -4.96 4.88
CA ARG A 55 -11.49 -6.05 5.19
C ARG A 55 -10.04 -5.71 4.85
N PHE A 56 -9.84 -4.88 3.81
CA PHE A 56 -8.49 -4.48 3.42
C PHE A 56 -7.93 -3.39 4.32
N THR A 57 -8.80 -2.52 4.82
CA THR A 57 -8.36 -1.45 5.72
C THR A 57 -8.08 -1.97 7.14
N ASP A 58 -8.73 -3.06 7.53
CA ASP A 58 -8.47 -3.70 8.83
C ASP A 58 -7.05 -4.26 8.93
N ASN A 59 -6.42 -4.50 7.78
CA ASN A 59 -5.05 -5.02 7.72
C ASN A 59 -4.00 -3.92 7.49
N LEU A 60 -4.38 -2.66 7.69
CA LEU A 60 -3.50 -1.53 7.40
C LEU A 60 -2.16 -1.64 8.14
N ASP A 61 -2.17 -2.05 9.40
CA ASP A 61 -0.93 -2.17 10.18
C ASP A 61 -0.01 -3.27 9.63
N ASP A 62 -0.59 -4.36 9.13
CA ASP A 62 0.19 -5.42 8.51
C ASP A 62 0.83 -4.94 7.22
N TYR A 63 0.09 -4.18 6.41
CA TYR A 63 0.64 -3.55 5.22
C TYR A 63 1.74 -2.57 5.57
N ALA A 64 1.56 -1.80 6.63
CA ALA A 64 2.56 -0.83 7.07
C ALA A 64 3.87 -1.53 7.46
N ARG A 65 3.79 -2.62 8.22
CA ARG A 65 4.99 -3.39 8.60
C ARG A 65 5.71 -3.95 7.38
N ALA A 66 4.96 -4.48 6.42
CA ALA A 66 5.53 -4.99 5.17
C ALA A 66 6.18 -3.87 4.37
N ALA A 67 5.54 -2.71 4.30
CA ALA A 67 6.06 -1.54 3.59
C ALA A 67 7.35 -1.03 4.23
N GLU A 68 7.43 -1.01 5.56
CA GLU A 68 8.62 -0.60 6.28
C GLU A 68 9.81 -1.51 5.92
N ARG A 69 9.56 -2.81 5.89
CA ARG A 69 10.59 -3.77 5.50
C ARG A 69 11.06 -3.55 4.07
N ILE A 70 10.12 -3.28 3.18
CA ILE A 70 10.44 -2.99 1.78
C ILE A 70 11.26 -1.71 1.67
N ALA A 71 10.88 -0.66 2.40
CA ALA A 71 11.60 0.61 2.38
C ALA A 71 13.04 0.43 2.87
N GLU A 72 13.25 -0.35 3.90
CA GLU A 72 14.59 -0.67 4.40
C GLU A 72 15.41 -1.38 3.33
N THR A 73 14.80 -2.36 2.66
CA THR A 73 15.44 -3.11 1.60
C THR A 73 15.79 -2.22 0.41
N ASP A 74 14.91 -1.28 0.07
CA ASP A 74 15.11 -0.36 -1.05
C ASP A 74 16.26 0.61 -0.80
N LEU A 75 16.35 1.12 0.42
CA LEU A 75 17.26 2.23 0.72
C LEU A 75 18.64 1.81 1.21
N ALA A 76 18.77 0.60 1.74
CA ALA A 76 20.06 0.11 2.23
C ALA A 76 21.18 0.18 1.17
N PRO A 77 20.96 -0.27 -0.07
CA PRO A 77 22.02 -0.16 -1.10
C PRO A 77 22.34 1.27 -1.47
N ILE A 78 21.35 2.18 -1.36
CA ILE A 78 21.50 3.57 -1.76
C ILE A 78 22.28 4.36 -0.71
N ALA A 79 22.18 3.98 0.55
CA ALA A 79 22.85 4.65 1.65
C ALA A 79 24.39 4.65 1.50
N ASP A 80 24.92 3.65 0.79
CA ASP A 80 26.36 3.50 0.58
C ASP A 80 26.87 4.31 -0.61
N LEU A 81 26.00 4.93 -1.40
CA LEU A 81 26.39 5.74 -2.54
C LEU A 81 26.85 7.12 -2.06
N HIS A 82 27.99 7.58 -2.59
CA HIS A 82 28.60 8.82 -2.13
C HIS A 82 28.23 10.05 -2.98
N GLY A 83 27.88 9.88 -4.24
CA GLY A 83 27.54 10.99 -5.13
C GLY A 83 26.08 11.36 -5.02
N ARG A 84 25.80 12.68 -5.04
CA ARG A 84 24.42 13.17 -5.01
C ARG A 84 23.64 12.75 -6.24
N GLU A 85 24.26 12.88 -7.42
CA GLU A 85 23.62 12.49 -8.68
C GLU A 85 23.40 10.98 -8.75
N GLU A 86 24.37 10.22 -8.29
CA GLU A 86 24.30 8.77 -8.25
C GLU A 86 23.17 8.30 -7.34
N ARG A 87 23.01 8.93 -6.17
CA ARG A 87 21.92 8.61 -5.28
C ARG A 87 20.56 9.01 -5.86
N ALA A 88 20.49 10.17 -6.51
CA ALA A 88 19.26 10.63 -7.13
C ALA A 88 18.81 9.69 -8.24
N GLU A 89 19.75 9.25 -9.08
CA GLU A 89 19.48 8.30 -10.15
C GLU A 89 19.01 6.96 -9.56
N ALA A 90 19.68 6.47 -8.54
CA ALA A 90 19.31 5.21 -7.91
C ALA A 90 17.92 5.25 -7.30
N VAL A 91 17.55 6.38 -6.68
CA VAL A 91 16.21 6.57 -6.12
C VAL A 91 15.16 6.58 -7.23
N LEU A 92 15.43 7.29 -8.32
CA LEU A 92 14.49 7.38 -9.44
C LEU A 92 14.29 6.03 -10.12
N VAL A 93 15.38 5.38 -10.50
CA VAL A 93 15.35 4.07 -11.16
C VAL A 93 14.75 3.02 -10.23
N GLY A 94 15.21 3.01 -8.97
CA GLY A 94 14.73 2.07 -7.96
C GLY A 94 13.25 2.26 -7.66
N GLY A 95 12.76 3.51 -7.68
CA GLY A 95 11.34 3.77 -7.46
C GLY A 95 10.47 3.18 -8.56
N VAL A 96 10.82 3.44 -9.81
CA VAL A 96 10.02 2.97 -10.96
C VAL A 96 10.13 1.45 -11.12
N LEU A 97 11.36 0.94 -11.19
CA LEU A 97 11.58 -0.49 -11.40
C LEU A 97 11.27 -1.31 -10.15
N GLY A 98 11.51 -0.73 -8.98
CA GLY A 98 11.18 -1.36 -7.71
C GLY A 98 9.69 -1.59 -7.55
N ASP A 99 8.87 -0.61 -7.94
CA ASP A 99 7.41 -0.76 -7.91
C ASP A 99 6.96 -1.89 -8.83
N ALA A 100 7.53 -1.96 -10.04
CA ALA A 100 7.19 -3.01 -10.99
C ALA A 100 7.61 -4.39 -10.48
N LEU A 101 8.79 -4.48 -9.91
CA LEU A 101 9.28 -5.73 -9.34
C LEU A 101 8.41 -6.18 -8.16
N LEU A 102 8.10 -5.25 -7.27
CA LEU A 102 7.26 -5.54 -6.11
C LEU A 102 5.88 -6.01 -6.52
N ALA A 103 5.28 -5.38 -7.54
CA ALA A 103 3.98 -5.80 -8.05
C ALA A 103 4.04 -7.25 -8.58
N ALA A 104 5.10 -7.59 -9.31
CA ALA A 104 5.28 -8.94 -9.84
C ALA A 104 5.47 -9.96 -8.71
N LEU A 105 6.32 -9.64 -7.74
CA LEU A 105 6.57 -10.51 -6.60
C LEU A 105 5.31 -10.72 -5.75
N ARG A 106 4.56 -9.65 -5.56
CA ARG A 106 3.29 -9.71 -4.82
C ARG A 106 2.33 -10.67 -5.49
N ARG A 107 2.21 -10.62 -6.82
CA ARG A 107 1.32 -11.51 -7.57
C ARG A 107 1.78 -12.96 -7.48
N MET A 108 3.08 -13.20 -7.56
CA MET A 108 3.62 -14.55 -7.41
C MET A 108 3.36 -15.12 -6.02
N ALA A 109 3.53 -14.28 -4.99
CA ALA A 109 3.25 -14.68 -3.61
C ALA A 109 1.77 -15.01 -3.43
N GLN A 110 0.88 -14.21 -4.03
CA GLN A 110 -0.55 -14.46 -4.00
C GLN A 110 -0.92 -15.78 -4.68
N GLU A 111 -0.31 -16.05 -5.83
CA GLU A 111 -0.53 -17.30 -6.54
C GLU A 111 -0.08 -18.50 -5.71
N SER A 112 1.10 -18.41 -5.10
CA SER A 112 1.62 -19.46 -4.24
C SER A 112 0.72 -19.70 -3.03
N PHE A 113 0.28 -18.65 -2.38
CA PHE A 113 -0.63 -18.74 -1.24
C PHE A 113 -1.94 -19.38 -1.65
N SER A 114 -2.49 -18.96 -2.77
CA SER A 114 -3.75 -19.47 -3.31
C SER A 114 -3.65 -20.97 -3.60
N ALA A 115 -2.55 -21.41 -4.19
CA ALA A 115 -2.33 -22.82 -4.51
C ALA A 115 -2.27 -23.69 -3.25
N LYS A 116 -1.75 -23.14 -2.16
CA LYS A 116 -1.62 -23.88 -0.89
C LYS A 116 -2.91 -23.91 -0.09
N HIS A 117 -3.67 -22.81 -0.11
CA HIS A 117 -4.85 -22.63 0.75
C HIS A 117 -6.17 -22.90 0.02
N PHE A 118 -6.16 -22.81 -1.30
CA PHE A 118 -7.30 -23.09 -2.15
C PHE A 118 -6.90 -24.12 -3.20
N PRO A 119 -6.81 -25.39 -2.82
CA PRO A 119 -6.26 -26.40 -3.71
C PRO A 119 -7.09 -26.57 -4.97
N PRO A 120 -6.43 -26.93 -6.09
CA PRO A 120 -7.08 -27.05 -7.40
C PRO A 120 -8.07 -28.20 -7.52
N THR A 121 -8.28 -28.95 -6.47
CA THR A 121 -9.29 -30.02 -6.46
C THR A 121 -10.67 -29.50 -6.82
N MET A 122 -10.93 -28.22 -6.59
CA MET A 122 -12.19 -27.61 -6.96
C MET A 122 -12.40 -27.56 -8.47
N HIS A 123 -11.34 -27.63 -9.24
CA HIS A 123 -11.41 -27.61 -10.71
C HIS A 123 -11.58 -29.00 -11.31
N ARG A 124 -11.35 -30.04 -10.55
CA ARG A 124 -11.45 -31.41 -11.04
C ARG A 124 -12.87 -31.90 -11.16
N GLU A 125 -13.77 -31.24 -10.49
CA GLU A 125 -15.16 -31.62 -10.53
C GLU A 125 -15.85 -31.16 -11.80
N SER A 126 -15.16 -30.31 -12.55
CA SER A 126 -15.64 -29.92 -13.87
C SER A 126 -15.38 -31.02 -14.87
N PRO A 127 -16.40 -31.55 -15.49
CA PRO A 127 -16.23 -32.60 -16.50
C PRO A 127 -15.52 -32.09 -17.74
#